data_f70596b7ea5fc18297098cc1b98c0b4b
#
_entry.id   f70596b7ea5fc18297098cc1b98c0b4b
#
_cell.length_a   1.000
_cell.length_b   1.000
_cell.length_c   1.000
_cell.angle_alpha   90.00
_cell.angle_beta   90.00
_cell.angle_gamma   90.00
#
_symmetry.space_group_name_H-M   'P 1'
#
loop_
_entity.id
_entity.type
_entity.pdbx_description
1 polymer ?
#
loop_
_entity_poly.entity_id
_entity_poly.type
_entity_poly.pdbx_seq_one_letter_code
_entity_poly.pdbx_strand_id
1 'polypeptide(L)'
;MSNFQSVKIFMQTFGQEVKNKTEFPSEKITQLRYKLIKEELEELNEAIKSKDMKEIADALSDILYVTYGAGHAFGIDLDKCFDEVQKSNMSKLGSDGKPIYNESGKVMKGPSY
;
A
#
# COMPACT_ATOMS: atom_id res chain seq x y z
N MET A 1 8.43 12.54 -9.88
CA MET A 1 7.60 11.35 -10.20
C MET A 1 7.43 10.51 -8.95
N SER A 2 6.19 10.15 -8.61
CA SER A 2 5.93 9.29 -7.44
C SER A 2 6.26 7.83 -7.75
N ASN A 3 6.39 7.02 -6.69
CA ASN A 3 6.56 5.58 -6.86
C ASN A 3 5.38 4.95 -7.59
N PHE A 4 4.18 5.42 -7.29
CA PHE A 4 2.95 4.98 -7.97
C PHE A 4 3.05 5.21 -9.48
N GLN A 5 3.50 6.41 -9.89
CA GLN A 5 3.68 6.74 -11.31
C GLN A 5 4.77 5.88 -11.98
N SER A 6 5.85 5.58 -11.27
CA SER A 6 6.91 4.70 -11.76
C SER A 6 6.38 3.30 -12.08
N VAL A 7 5.53 2.76 -11.21
CA VAL A 7 4.91 1.45 -11.42
C VAL A 7 3.97 1.47 -12.64
N LYS A 8 3.26 2.58 -12.88
CA LYS A 8 2.45 2.74 -14.09
C LYS A 8 3.30 2.58 -15.36
N ILE A 9 4.47 3.23 -15.38
CA ILE A 9 5.39 3.14 -16.51
C ILE A 9 5.83 1.68 -16.74
N PHE A 10 6.16 0.97 -15.67
CA PHE A 10 6.51 -0.44 -15.76
C PHE A 10 5.36 -1.24 -16.39
N MET A 11 4.15 -1.08 -15.89
CA MET A 11 2.99 -1.83 -16.38
C MET A 11 2.73 -1.56 -17.86
N GLN A 12 2.80 -0.31 -18.28
CA GLN A 12 2.62 0.08 -19.69
C GLN A 12 3.72 -0.48 -20.57
N THR A 13 4.96 -0.46 -20.10
CA THR A 13 6.11 -0.98 -20.83
C THR A 13 5.99 -2.49 -21.08
N PHE A 14 5.49 -3.22 -20.10
CA PHE A 14 5.38 -4.68 -20.16
C PHE A 14 3.98 -5.18 -20.55
N GLY A 15 3.13 -4.29 -21.06
CA GLY A 15 1.84 -4.69 -21.62
C GLY A 15 0.79 -5.09 -20.60
N GLN A 16 0.91 -4.64 -19.37
CA GLN A 16 -0.10 -4.89 -18.34
C GLN A 16 -1.15 -3.80 -18.38
N GLU A 17 -2.40 -4.16 -18.12
CA GLU A 17 -3.51 -3.23 -18.19
C GLU A 17 -3.48 -2.20 -17.07
N VAL A 18 -3.58 -0.92 -17.46
CA VAL A 18 -3.73 0.21 -16.54
C VAL A 18 -5.10 0.84 -16.83
N LYS A 19 -5.98 0.87 -15.84
CA LYS A 19 -7.31 1.45 -16.01
C LYS A 19 -7.25 2.98 -15.97
N ASN A 20 -8.06 3.62 -16.81
CA ASN A 20 -8.19 5.07 -16.84
C ASN A 20 -9.24 5.60 -15.86
N LYS A 21 -10.12 4.73 -15.38
CA LYS A 21 -11.16 5.05 -14.41
C LYS A 21 -11.29 3.89 -13.42
N THR A 22 -11.82 4.19 -12.25
CA THR A 22 -12.02 3.19 -11.21
C THR A 22 -13.10 2.20 -11.64
N GLU A 23 -12.71 0.93 -11.77
CA GLU A 23 -13.63 -0.16 -12.07
C GLU A 23 -12.96 -1.50 -11.75
N PHE A 24 -13.77 -2.53 -11.56
CA PHE A 24 -13.23 -3.88 -11.37
C PHE A 24 -12.62 -4.39 -12.68
N PRO A 25 -11.37 -4.86 -12.63
CA PRO A 25 -10.82 -5.61 -13.76
C PRO A 25 -11.44 -7.01 -13.82
N SER A 26 -11.01 -7.84 -14.77
CA SER A 26 -11.46 -9.23 -14.84
C SER A 26 -11.14 -9.97 -13.55
N GLU A 27 -11.88 -11.03 -13.27
CA GLU A 27 -11.63 -11.86 -12.08
C GLU A 27 -10.21 -12.42 -12.08
N LYS A 28 -9.69 -12.78 -13.24
CA LYS A 28 -8.31 -13.26 -13.38
C LYS A 28 -7.31 -12.21 -12.87
N ILE A 29 -7.53 -10.94 -13.21
CA ILE A 29 -6.65 -9.85 -12.78
C ILE A 29 -6.82 -9.55 -11.29
N THR A 30 -8.05 -9.55 -10.77
CA THR A 30 -8.26 -9.34 -9.33
C THR A 30 -7.56 -10.41 -8.50
N GLN A 31 -7.67 -11.66 -8.90
CA GLN A 31 -7.01 -12.77 -8.22
C GLN A 31 -5.48 -12.67 -8.32
N LEU A 32 -4.97 -12.28 -9.49
CA LEU A 32 -3.53 -12.08 -9.67
C LEU A 32 -3.00 -11.00 -8.72
N ARG A 33 -3.69 -9.87 -8.63
CA ARG A 33 -3.24 -8.76 -7.78
C ARG A 33 -3.26 -9.13 -6.30
N TYR A 34 -4.27 -9.83 -5.85
CA TYR A 34 -4.31 -10.36 -4.49
C TYR A 34 -3.15 -11.33 -4.24
N LYS A 35 -2.95 -12.28 -5.14
CA LYS A 35 -1.91 -13.30 -5.02
C LYS A 35 -0.50 -12.69 -4.95
N LEU A 36 -0.23 -11.66 -5.78
CA LEU A 36 1.07 -11.00 -5.79
C LEU A 36 1.38 -10.35 -4.42
N ILE A 37 0.40 -9.68 -3.83
CA ILE A 37 0.56 -9.06 -2.51
C ILE A 37 0.79 -10.14 -1.45
N LYS A 38 0.01 -11.22 -1.51
CA LYS A 38 0.13 -12.32 -0.56
C LYS A 38 1.50 -12.99 -0.62
N GLU A 39 2.03 -13.23 -1.82
CA GLU A 39 3.35 -13.81 -2.01
C GLU A 39 4.44 -12.95 -1.36
N GLU A 40 4.39 -11.65 -1.56
CA GLU A 40 5.37 -10.73 -0.98
C GLU A 40 5.23 -10.64 0.54
N LEU A 41 4.02 -10.73 1.06
CA LEU A 41 3.78 -10.78 2.50
C LEU A 41 4.41 -12.03 3.12
N GLU A 42 4.29 -13.17 2.46
CA GLU A 42 4.89 -14.42 2.92
C GLU A 42 6.41 -14.36 2.88
N GLU A 43 6.99 -13.75 1.84
CA GLU A 43 8.44 -13.53 1.76
C GLU A 43 8.94 -12.63 2.88
N LEU A 44 8.18 -11.59 3.22
CA LEU A 44 8.51 -10.72 4.36
C LEU A 44 8.53 -11.53 5.65
N ASN A 45 7.54 -12.38 5.87
CA ASN A 45 7.48 -13.22 7.07
C ASN A 45 8.70 -14.14 7.18
N GLU A 46 9.10 -14.76 6.08
CA GLU A 46 10.29 -15.63 6.06
C GLU A 46 11.58 -14.82 6.31
N ALA A 47 11.69 -13.64 5.72
CA ALA A 47 12.84 -12.76 5.90
C ALA A 47 12.98 -12.32 7.36
N ILE A 48 11.86 -12.02 8.03
CA ILE A 48 11.85 -11.66 9.45
C ILE A 48 12.29 -12.84 10.30
N LYS A 49 11.78 -14.04 10.03
CA LYS A 49 12.14 -15.25 10.76
C LYS A 49 13.62 -15.58 10.64
N SER A 50 14.19 -15.37 9.46
CA SER A 50 15.63 -15.63 9.22
C SER A 50 16.51 -14.46 9.63
N LYS A 51 15.92 -13.34 10.07
CA LYS A 51 16.63 -12.12 10.48
C LYS A 51 17.57 -11.58 9.40
N ASP A 52 17.15 -11.69 8.15
CA ASP A 52 17.89 -11.23 6.99
C ASP A 52 17.42 -9.83 6.60
N MET A 53 18.19 -8.82 7.01
CA MET A 53 17.80 -7.41 6.82
C MET A 53 17.69 -7.03 5.34
N LYS A 54 18.56 -7.57 4.49
CA LYS A 54 18.52 -7.32 3.04
C LYS A 54 17.23 -7.87 2.44
N GLU A 55 16.86 -9.08 2.80
CA GLU A 55 15.61 -9.70 2.31
C GLU A 55 14.38 -9.00 2.86
N ILE A 56 14.44 -8.47 4.10
CA ILE A 56 13.34 -7.66 4.65
C ILE A 56 13.15 -6.39 3.81
N ALA A 57 14.24 -5.69 3.49
CA ALA A 57 14.17 -4.48 2.68
C ALA A 57 13.60 -4.78 1.28
N ASP A 58 14.03 -5.87 0.67
CA ASP A 58 13.55 -6.30 -0.63
C ASP A 58 12.05 -6.63 -0.59
N ALA A 59 11.63 -7.41 0.39
CA ALA A 59 10.22 -7.80 0.54
C ALA A 59 9.32 -6.59 0.78
N LEU A 60 9.72 -5.65 1.64
CA LEU A 60 8.95 -4.43 1.89
C LEU A 60 8.82 -3.58 0.62
N SER A 61 9.91 -3.47 -0.14
CA SER A 61 9.89 -2.72 -1.41
C SER A 61 8.97 -3.38 -2.44
N ASP A 62 9.01 -4.71 -2.52
CA ASP A 62 8.15 -5.47 -3.42
C ASP A 62 6.67 -5.39 -3.03
N ILE A 63 6.36 -5.36 -1.73
CA ILE A 63 4.99 -5.15 -1.25
C ILE A 63 4.46 -3.81 -1.76
N LEU A 64 5.26 -2.75 -1.65
CA LEU A 64 4.86 -1.44 -2.20
C LEU A 64 4.65 -1.53 -3.71
N TYR A 65 5.55 -2.19 -4.41
CA TYR A 65 5.50 -2.28 -5.87
C TYR A 65 4.22 -2.97 -6.35
N VAL A 66 3.91 -4.13 -5.81
CA VAL A 66 2.70 -4.89 -6.22
C VAL A 66 1.41 -4.23 -5.73
N THR A 67 1.45 -3.48 -4.63
CA THR A 67 0.31 -2.71 -4.14
C THR A 67 -0.01 -1.57 -5.11
N TYR A 68 1.00 -0.83 -5.54
CA TYR A 68 0.81 0.21 -6.57
C TYR A 68 0.28 -0.39 -7.87
N GLY A 69 0.78 -1.56 -8.25
CA GLY A 69 0.27 -2.28 -9.42
C GLY A 69 -1.21 -2.62 -9.31
N ALA A 70 -1.65 -3.06 -8.14
CA ALA A 70 -3.07 -3.31 -7.88
C ALA A 70 -3.89 -2.02 -8.04
N GLY A 71 -3.38 -0.89 -7.55
CA GLY A 71 -4.04 0.41 -7.74
C GLY A 71 -4.29 0.72 -9.20
N HIS A 72 -3.28 0.55 -10.05
CA HIS A 72 -3.43 0.78 -11.49
C HIS A 72 -4.40 -0.20 -12.15
N ALA A 73 -4.39 -1.45 -11.71
CA ALA A 73 -5.29 -2.46 -12.26
C ALA A 73 -6.76 -2.15 -11.97
N PHE A 74 -7.07 -1.53 -10.82
CA PHE A 74 -8.42 -1.11 -10.43
C PHE A 74 -8.75 0.33 -10.85
N GLY A 75 -7.79 1.07 -11.40
CA GLY A 75 -7.99 2.48 -11.74
C GLY A 75 -8.12 3.40 -10.54
N ILE A 76 -7.51 3.03 -9.43
CA ILE A 76 -7.51 3.81 -8.19
C ILE A 76 -6.26 4.69 -8.15
N ASP A 77 -6.45 5.99 -7.92
CA ASP A 77 -5.34 6.93 -7.73
C ASP A 77 -4.84 6.80 -6.28
N LEU A 78 -3.85 5.91 -6.09
CA LEU A 78 -3.33 5.65 -4.75
C LEU A 78 -2.54 6.83 -4.17
N ASP A 79 -1.98 7.72 -5.00
CA ASP A 79 -1.34 8.94 -4.49
C ASP A 79 -2.36 9.82 -3.76
N LYS A 80 -3.53 10.02 -4.37
CA LYS A 80 -4.62 10.79 -3.74
C LYS A 80 -5.19 10.07 -2.53
N CYS A 81 -5.39 8.76 -2.63
CA CYS A 81 -5.90 7.98 -1.51
C CYS A 81 -4.94 8.03 -0.32
N PHE A 82 -3.65 7.92 -0.59
CA PHE A 82 -2.65 8.00 0.46
C PHE A 82 -2.65 9.37 1.15
N ASP A 83 -2.80 10.46 0.37
CA ASP A 83 -2.89 11.80 0.93
C ASP A 83 -4.08 11.93 1.90
N GLU A 84 -5.23 11.34 1.55
CA GLU A 84 -6.39 11.32 2.43
C GLU A 84 -6.15 10.48 3.69
N VAL A 85 -5.49 9.34 3.56
CA VAL A 85 -5.10 8.51 4.71
C VAL A 85 -4.15 9.29 5.62
N GLN A 86 -3.21 10.02 5.05
CA GLN A 86 -2.27 10.85 5.82
C GLN A 86 -3.02 11.92 6.62
N LYS A 87 -3.94 12.64 5.99
CA LYS A 87 -4.76 13.65 6.68
C LYS A 87 -5.57 13.02 7.82
N SER A 88 -6.21 11.90 7.52
CA SER A 88 -7.01 11.16 8.49
C SER A 88 -6.16 10.71 9.68
N ASN A 89 -4.97 10.19 9.43
CA ASN A 89 -4.08 9.75 10.50
C ASN A 89 -3.57 10.93 11.34
N MET A 90 -3.23 12.05 10.72
CA MET A 90 -2.79 13.23 11.44
C MET A 90 -3.90 13.87 12.28
N SER A 91 -5.18 13.63 11.92
CA SER A 91 -6.32 14.10 12.71
C SER A 91 -6.58 13.29 14.00
N LYS A 92 -5.81 12.23 14.22
CA LYS A 92 -5.93 11.37 15.42
C LYS A 92 -5.31 11.99 16.68
N LEU A 93 -5.00 13.28 16.64
CA LEU A 93 -4.47 13.99 17.80
C LEU A 93 -5.57 14.35 18.80
N GLY A 94 -5.22 14.38 20.08
CA GLY A 94 -6.10 14.86 21.13
C GLY A 94 -6.28 16.37 21.06
N SER A 95 -7.18 16.91 21.91
CA SER A 95 -7.48 18.34 21.98
C SER A 95 -6.25 19.18 22.36
N ASP A 96 -5.24 18.59 22.99
CA ASP A 96 -3.98 19.23 23.36
C ASP A 96 -2.93 19.19 22.22
N GLY A 97 -3.28 18.69 21.04
CA GLY A 97 -2.38 18.54 19.90
C GLY A 97 -1.42 17.38 20.04
N LYS A 98 -1.60 16.50 21.00
CA LYS A 98 -0.73 15.33 21.24
C LYS A 98 -1.43 14.04 20.87
N PRO A 99 -0.65 12.99 20.50
CA PRO A 99 -1.25 11.71 20.18
C PRO A 99 -1.91 11.06 21.41
N ILE A 100 -2.93 10.26 21.13
CA ILE A 100 -3.65 9.46 22.13
C ILE A 100 -3.32 7.99 21.83
N TYR A 101 -2.89 7.24 22.84
CA TYR A 101 -2.56 5.83 22.69
C TYR A 101 -3.50 4.96 23.52
N ASN A 102 -3.77 3.74 23.01
CA ASN A 102 -4.44 2.72 23.81
C ASN A 102 -3.42 1.97 24.68
N GLU A 103 -3.89 0.99 25.45
CA GLU A 103 -3.04 0.19 26.34
C GLU A 103 -1.93 -0.58 25.63
N SER A 104 -2.15 -0.97 24.34
CA SER A 104 -1.15 -1.67 23.56
C SER A 104 -0.20 -0.74 22.80
N GLY A 105 -0.32 0.58 23.00
CA GLY A 105 0.53 1.58 22.34
C GLY A 105 0.05 1.97 20.94
N LYS A 106 -1.13 1.54 20.52
CA LYS A 106 -1.71 1.93 19.24
C LYS A 106 -2.29 3.33 19.32
N VAL A 107 -2.04 4.14 18.29
CA VAL A 107 -2.60 5.49 18.17
C VAL A 107 -4.12 5.43 18.03
N MET A 108 -4.81 6.18 18.90
CA MET A 108 -6.26 6.26 18.92
C MET A 108 -6.75 7.45 18.09
N LYS A 109 -8.00 7.38 17.64
CA LYS A 109 -8.65 8.50 16.95
C LYS A 109 -8.86 9.66 17.91
N GLY A 110 -8.49 10.87 17.47
CA GLY A 110 -8.72 12.09 18.24
C GLY A 110 -10.06 12.74 17.87
N PRO A 111 -10.38 13.86 18.53
CA PRO A 111 -11.67 14.54 18.34
C PRO A 111 -11.87 15.09 16.91
N SER A 112 -10.79 15.33 16.17
CA SER A 112 -10.87 15.86 14.79
C SER A 112 -10.83 14.79 13.71
N TYR A 113 -10.76 13.55 14.11
CA TYR A 113 -10.66 12.44 13.17
C TYR A 113 -11.90 12.25 12.29
#